data_309d7c38102b1a21603b5aba9e1d87cb
#
_entry.id   309d7c38102b1a21603b5aba9e1d87cb
#
_cell.length_a   1.000
_cell.length_b   1.000
_cell.length_c   1.000
_cell.angle_alpha   90.00
_cell.angle_beta   90.00
_cell.angle_gamma   90.00
#
_symmetry.space_group_name_H-M   'P 1'
#
loop_
_entity.id
_entity.type
_entity.pdbx_description
1 polymer ?
#
loop_
_entity_poly.entity_id
_entity_poly.type
_entity_poly.pdbx_seq_one_letter_code
_entity_poly.pdbx_strand_id
1 'polypeptide(L)'
;MVNKLTSIELCAGAGGQALGLHLAGFKHELLIEIDHAACETLRINNSENYLSWNNIIEGCLINFSNRNLDEYKGIDLVAGGVPCPPFSKAGKQLGQNDERDLFPAALRVVSKIKPKAVMLENVSGLLDKKFAQYREGINNTLTSLDYVPRWQLVNASDYGVPQL
;
A
#
# COMPACT_ATOMS: atom_id res chain seq x y z
N MET A 1 -12.93 13.22 23.11
CA MET A 1 -12.74 12.01 22.26
C MET A 1 -11.48 12.23 21.48
N VAL A 2 -10.48 11.34 21.59
CA VAL A 2 -9.28 11.41 20.74
C VAL A 2 -9.70 11.00 19.34
N ASN A 3 -9.54 11.88 18.35
CA ASN A 3 -9.78 11.52 16.95
C ASN A 3 -8.83 10.37 16.58
N LYS A 4 -9.39 9.22 16.16
CA LYS A 4 -8.59 8.13 15.63
C LYS A 4 -7.91 8.60 14.33
N LEU A 5 -6.64 8.23 14.15
CA LEU A 5 -5.96 8.41 12.88
C LEU A 5 -6.66 7.58 11.79
N THR A 6 -6.71 8.11 10.59
CA THR A 6 -7.41 7.49 9.46
C THR A 6 -6.43 6.95 8.43
N SER A 7 -6.82 5.88 7.74
CA SER A 7 -5.97 5.26 6.71
C SER A 7 -6.75 4.78 5.50
N ILE A 8 -6.03 4.72 4.38
CA ILE A 8 -6.42 4.01 3.17
C ILE A 8 -5.36 2.95 2.90
N GLU A 9 -5.78 1.75 2.49
CA GLU A 9 -4.86 0.69 2.14
C GLU A 9 -5.01 0.25 0.70
N LEU A 10 -3.88 0.25 -0.01
CA LEU A 10 -3.75 -0.11 -1.42
C LEU A 10 -3.22 -1.54 -1.54
N CYS A 11 -3.81 -2.36 -2.40
CA CYS A 11 -3.45 -3.77 -2.57
C CYS A 11 -3.49 -4.50 -1.23
N ALA A 12 -4.64 -4.43 -0.55
CA ALA A 12 -4.79 -4.86 0.83
C ALA A 12 -4.61 -6.38 1.05
N GLY A 13 -4.64 -7.18 -0.02
CA GLY A 13 -4.60 -8.64 0.10
C GLY A 13 -5.72 -9.14 1.02
N ALA A 14 -5.43 -10.16 1.81
CA ALA A 14 -6.35 -10.67 2.82
C ALA A 14 -6.42 -9.82 4.11
N GLY A 15 -5.76 -8.66 4.15
CA GLY A 15 -5.88 -7.69 5.24
C GLY A 15 -4.83 -7.79 6.35
N GLY A 16 -3.70 -8.45 6.12
CA GLY A 16 -2.67 -8.57 7.16
C GLY A 16 -2.12 -7.21 7.62
N GLN A 17 -1.77 -6.32 6.69
CA GLN A 17 -1.31 -4.97 7.01
C GLN A 17 -2.46 -4.14 7.60
N ALA A 18 -3.67 -4.24 7.05
CA ALA A 18 -4.86 -3.56 7.56
C ALA A 18 -5.14 -3.93 9.02
N LEU A 19 -5.04 -5.21 9.36
CA LEU A 19 -5.21 -5.68 10.75
C LEU A 19 -4.14 -5.06 11.67
N GLY A 20 -2.88 -5.03 11.22
CA GLY A 20 -1.79 -4.41 11.98
C GLY A 20 -2.05 -2.92 12.25
N LEU A 21 -2.49 -2.17 11.25
CA LEU A 21 -2.86 -0.76 11.40
C LEU A 21 -4.08 -0.58 12.29
N HIS A 22 -5.10 -1.46 12.17
CA HIS A 22 -6.25 -1.45 13.06
C HIS A 22 -5.85 -1.62 14.53
N LEU A 23 -4.98 -2.60 14.82
CA LEU A 23 -4.44 -2.83 16.16
C LEU A 23 -3.59 -1.65 16.66
N ALA A 24 -2.93 -0.93 15.76
CA ALA A 24 -2.23 0.31 16.07
C ALA A 24 -3.16 1.53 16.27
N GLY A 25 -4.48 1.35 16.16
CA GLY A 25 -5.48 2.37 16.45
C GLY A 25 -5.96 3.17 15.24
N PHE A 26 -5.56 2.80 14.01
CA PHE A 26 -6.07 3.44 12.80
C PHE A 26 -7.52 3.01 12.50
N LYS A 27 -8.27 3.94 11.92
CA LYS A 27 -9.58 3.67 11.32
C LYS A 27 -9.40 3.64 9.80
N HIS A 28 -9.71 2.50 9.19
CA HIS A 28 -9.66 2.38 7.74
C HIS A 28 -10.90 3.03 7.10
N GLU A 29 -10.67 4.01 6.23
CA GLU A 29 -11.73 4.61 5.42
C GLU A 29 -11.94 3.82 4.12
N LEU A 30 -10.89 3.16 3.63
CA LEU A 30 -10.93 2.39 2.39
C LEU A 30 -9.83 1.32 2.38
N LEU A 31 -10.20 0.13 1.90
CA LEU A 31 -9.26 -0.90 1.44
C LEU A 31 -9.56 -1.20 -0.03
N ILE A 32 -8.53 -1.28 -0.88
CA ILE A 32 -8.66 -1.65 -2.28
C ILE A 32 -7.85 -2.90 -2.58
N GLU A 33 -8.49 -3.87 -3.23
CA GLU A 33 -7.90 -5.15 -3.62
C GLU A 33 -8.52 -5.62 -4.92
N ILE A 34 -7.75 -6.30 -5.77
CA ILE A 34 -8.22 -6.81 -7.05
C ILE A 34 -8.62 -8.29 -6.98
N ASP A 35 -8.02 -9.04 -6.07
CA ASP A 35 -8.29 -10.47 -5.93
C ASP A 35 -9.61 -10.71 -5.20
N HIS A 36 -10.51 -11.42 -5.87
CA HIS A 36 -11.85 -11.71 -5.33
C HIS A 36 -11.80 -12.48 -4.01
N ALA A 37 -10.96 -13.51 -3.90
CA ALA A 37 -10.88 -14.34 -2.70
C ALA A 37 -10.31 -13.54 -1.51
N ALA A 38 -9.35 -12.65 -1.76
CA ALA A 38 -8.85 -11.73 -0.76
C ALA A 38 -9.94 -10.74 -0.31
N CYS A 39 -10.71 -10.18 -1.24
CA CYS A 39 -11.84 -9.30 -0.93
C CYS A 39 -12.91 -9.99 -0.09
N GLU A 40 -13.25 -11.23 -0.40
CA GLU A 40 -14.18 -12.02 0.42
C GLU A 40 -13.65 -12.24 1.84
N THR A 41 -12.35 -12.53 1.99
CA THR A 41 -11.70 -12.64 3.30
C THR A 41 -11.82 -11.32 4.09
N LEU A 42 -11.57 -10.18 3.44
CA LEU A 42 -11.74 -8.86 4.06
C LEU A 42 -13.20 -8.62 4.52
N ARG A 43 -14.18 -8.96 3.67
CA ARG A 43 -15.61 -8.78 3.97
C ARG A 43 -16.07 -9.66 5.13
N ILE A 44 -15.65 -10.95 5.15
CA ILE A 44 -15.98 -11.88 6.24
C ILE A 44 -15.42 -11.35 7.56
N ASN A 45 -14.14 -11.02 7.60
CA ASN A 45 -13.49 -10.49 8.81
C ASN A 45 -14.15 -9.19 9.30
N ASN A 46 -14.61 -8.35 8.38
CA ASN A 46 -15.29 -7.10 8.70
C ASN A 46 -16.71 -7.31 9.23
N SER A 47 -17.40 -8.39 8.82
CA SER A 47 -18.79 -8.68 9.23
C SER A 47 -18.91 -9.18 10.67
N GLU A 48 -17.87 -9.75 11.25
CA GLU A 48 -17.83 -10.35 12.60
C GLU A 48 -17.79 -9.33 13.74
N ASN A 49 -18.05 -8.04 13.47
CA ASN A 49 -18.04 -6.93 14.45
C ASN A 49 -16.68 -6.65 15.13
N TYR A 50 -15.61 -7.34 14.75
CA TYR A 50 -14.28 -7.10 15.31
C TYR A 50 -13.55 -5.95 14.62
N LEU A 51 -13.86 -5.70 13.35
CA LEU A 51 -13.21 -4.73 12.51
C LEU A 51 -14.24 -3.72 11.99
N SER A 52 -13.85 -2.45 11.91
CA SER A 52 -14.71 -1.38 11.38
C SER A 52 -14.04 -0.78 10.15
N TRP A 53 -13.91 -1.58 9.12
CA TRP A 53 -13.40 -1.13 7.84
C TRP A 53 -14.55 -0.57 7.00
N ASN A 54 -14.55 0.74 6.76
CA ASN A 54 -15.71 1.42 6.20
C ASN A 54 -16.03 0.97 4.78
N ASN A 55 -15.02 0.78 3.96
CA ASN A 55 -15.23 0.50 2.53
C ASN A 55 -14.18 -0.49 2.02
N ILE A 56 -14.63 -1.54 1.33
CA ILE A 56 -13.78 -2.52 0.66
C ILE A 56 -14.12 -2.48 -0.82
N ILE A 57 -13.20 -1.96 -1.63
CA ILE A 57 -13.36 -1.89 -3.08
C ILE A 57 -12.62 -3.06 -3.71
N GLU A 58 -13.38 -3.94 -4.37
CA GLU A 58 -12.83 -4.94 -5.28
C GLU A 58 -12.55 -4.29 -6.63
N GLY A 59 -11.27 -4.07 -6.94
CA GLY A 59 -10.93 -3.35 -8.16
C GLY A 59 -9.46 -3.10 -8.38
N CYS A 60 -9.15 -2.71 -9.61
CA CYS A 60 -7.78 -2.42 -10.04
C CYS A 60 -7.31 -1.06 -9.49
N LEU A 61 -6.13 -1.04 -8.85
CA LEU A 61 -5.51 0.18 -8.32
C LEU A 61 -5.25 1.22 -9.42
N ILE A 62 -4.89 0.81 -10.64
CA ILE A 62 -4.69 1.74 -11.76
C ILE A 62 -5.97 2.50 -12.04
N ASN A 63 -7.11 1.78 -12.16
CA ASN A 63 -8.41 2.39 -12.41
C ASN A 63 -8.84 3.29 -11.26
N PHE A 64 -8.64 2.85 -10.02
CA PHE A 64 -8.91 3.65 -8.83
C PHE A 64 -8.10 4.93 -8.81
N SER A 65 -6.78 4.86 -9.10
CA SER A 65 -5.89 6.02 -9.10
C SER A 65 -6.27 7.10 -10.12
N ASN A 66 -7.07 6.76 -11.14
CA ASN A 66 -7.54 7.69 -12.16
C ASN A 66 -8.85 8.42 -11.78
N ARG A 67 -9.55 7.96 -10.74
CA ARG A 67 -10.80 8.59 -10.26
C ARG A 67 -10.53 9.95 -9.61
N ASN A 68 -11.59 10.70 -9.37
CA ASN A 68 -11.58 11.78 -8.39
C ASN A 68 -11.46 11.14 -6.98
N LEU A 69 -10.51 11.61 -6.19
CA LEU A 69 -10.22 11.13 -4.84
C LEU A 69 -10.33 12.25 -3.80
N ASP A 70 -11.03 13.34 -4.13
CA ASP A 70 -11.14 14.51 -3.25
C ASP A 70 -11.81 14.19 -1.91
N GLU A 71 -12.69 13.20 -1.88
CA GLU A 71 -13.33 12.72 -0.64
C GLU A 71 -12.35 12.15 0.39
N TYR A 72 -11.17 11.71 -0.07
CA TYR A 72 -10.11 11.14 0.80
C TYR A 72 -9.02 12.14 1.18
N LYS A 73 -9.14 13.40 0.79
CA LYS A 73 -8.16 14.43 1.20
C LYS A 73 -8.15 14.59 2.71
N GLY A 74 -6.95 14.73 3.27
CA GLY A 74 -6.76 14.87 4.72
C GLY A 74 -6.65 13.56 5.50
N ILE A 75 -6.66 12.41 4.82
CA ILE A 75 -6.32 11.12 5.41
C ILE A 75 -4.93 11.19 6.06
N ASP A 76 -4.78 10.53 7.23
CA ASP A 76 -3.50 10.53 7.94
C ASP A 76 -2.47 9.64 7.27
N LEU A 77 -2.88 8.47 6.75
CA LEU A 77 -1.98 7.47 6.18
C LEU A 77 -2.53 6.87 4.89
N VAL A 78 -1.70 6.79 3.87
CA VAL A 78 -1.86 5.85 2.75
C VAL A 78 -0.84 4.73 2.93
N ALA A 79 -1.33 3.50 3.08
CA ALA A 79 -0.53 2.30 3.24
C ALA A 79 -0.74 1.33 2.08
N GLY A 80 0.15 0.34 1.89
CA GLY A 80 -0.08 -0.74 0.93
C GLY A 80 1.11 -1.64 0.67
N GLY A 81 0.83 -2.92 0.42
CA GLY A 81 1.78 -3.89 -0.13
C GLY A 81 1.75 -3.86 -1.66
N VAL A 82 2.31 -2.82 -2.24
CA VAL A 82 2.16 -2.51 -3.67
C VAL A 82 3.04 -3.42 -4.52
N PRO A 83 2.48 -4.27 -5.41
CA PRO A 83 3.29 -5.10 -6.28
C PRO A 83 4.28 -4.29 -7.10
N CYS A 84 5.52 -4.76 -7.15
CA CYS A 84 6.52 -4.29 -8.09
C CYS A 84 6.82 -5.37 -9.13
N PRO A 85 7.33 -5.01 -10.31
CA PRO A 85 7.63 -5.99 -11.35
C PRO A 85 8.47 -7.14 -10.80
N PRO A 86 8.20 -8.40 -11.20
CA PRO A 86 9.04 -9.49 -10.80
C PRO A 86 10.42 -9.29 -11.41
N PHE A 87 11.35 -8.91 -10.58
CA PHE A 87 12.76 -8.85 -10.89
C PHE A 87 13.38 -10.25 -10.87
N SER A 88 12.57 -11.28 -11.24
CA SER A 88 13.03 -12.65 -11.36
C SER A 88 14.02 -12.79 -12.51
N LYS A 89 15.08 -13.55 -12.27
CA LYS A 89 16.12 -13.89 -13.25
C LYS A 89 15.58 -14.58 -14.52
N ALA A 90 14.31 -14.97 -14.56
CA ALA A 90 13.65 -15.75 -15.63
C ALA A 90 12.67 -14.93 -16.49
N GLY A 91 12.44 -13.65 -16.25
CA GLY A 91 11.51 -12.81 -17.01
C GLY A 91 12.21 -11.83 -17.95
N LYS A 92 11.57 -11.49 -19.06
CA LYS A 92 11.99 -10.36 -19.91
C LYS A 92 12.01 -9.11 -19.03
N GLN A 93 13.18 -8.47 -18.89
CA GLN A 93 13.37 -7.24 -18.10
C GLN A 93 12.60 -6.09 -18.77
N LEU A 94 11.31 -5.99 -18.57
CA LEU A 94 10.45 -4.94 -19.16
C LEU A 94 10.58 -3.60 -18.41
N GLY A 95 11.32 -3.56 -17.29
CA GLY A 95 11.60 -2.31 -16.57
C GLY A 95 10.33 -1.53 -16.19
N GLN A 96 10.37 -0.23 -16.39
CA GLN A 96 9.30 0.73 -16.02
C GLN A 96 7.98 0.57 -16.80
N ASN A 97 7.91 -0.33 -17.79
CA ASN A 97 6.72 -0.58 -18.62
C ASN A 97 6.01 -1.90 -18.30
N ASP A 98 6.32 -2.51 -17.16
CA ASP A 98 5.63 -3.74 -16.75
C ASP A 98 4.25 -3.38 -16.15
N GLU A 99 3.18 -3.93 -16.73
CA GLU A 99 1.79 -3.72 -16.27
C GLU A 99 1.56 -4.15 -14.80
N ARG A 100 2.48 -4.94 -14.26
CA ARG A 100 2.46 -5.37 -12.85
C ARG A 100 3.10 -4.36 -11.90
N ASP A 101 3.74 -3.32 -12.42
CA ASP A 101 4.26 -2.22 -11.60
C ASP A 101 3.14 -1.28 -11.16
N LEU A 102 2.73 -1.41 -9.92
CA LEU A 102 1.67 -0.58 -9.35
C LEU A 102 2.19 0.63 -8.56
N PHE A 103 3.52 0.81 -8.41
CA PHE A 103 4.07 2.00 -7.75
C PHE A 103 3.63 3.31 -8.41
N PRO A 104 3.63 3.45 -9.76
CA PRO A 104 3.14 4.67 -10.38
C PRO A 104 1.68 4.99 -10.03
N ALA A 105 0.83 3.96 -9.93
CA ALA A 105 -0.56 4.13 -9.53
C ALA A 105 -0.69 4.52 -8.05
N ALA A 106 0.08 3.89 -7.16
CA ALA A 106 0.12 4.24 -5.74
C ALA A 106 0.59 5.68 -5.53
N LEU A 107 1.67 6.09 -6.19
CA LEU A 107 2.18 7.46 -6.12
C LEU A 107 1.17 8.49 -6.68
N ARG A 108 0.39 8.12 -7.70
CA ARG A 108 -0.71 8.95 -8.19
C ARG A 108 -1.82 9.12 -7.16
N VAL A 109 -2.17 8.07 -6.42
CA VAL A 109 -3.11 8.17 -5.30
C VAL A 109 -2.55 9.11 -4.24
N VAL A 110 -1.29 8.93 -3.83
CA VAL A 110 -0.61 9.82 -2.86
C VAL A 110 -0.65 11.27 -3.32
N SER A 111 -0.33 11.55 -4.58
CA SER A 111 -0.30 12.92 -5.12
C SER A 111 -1.68 13.60 -5.10
N LYS A 112 -2.77 12.84 -5.28
CA LYS A 112 -4.15 13.36 -5.28
C LYS A 112 -4.68 13.57 -3.87
N ILE A 113 -4.45 12.60 -2.97
CA ILE A 113 -5.00 12.59 -1.61
C ILE A 113 -4.15 13.46 -0.67
N LYS A 114 -2.83 13.50 -0.87
CA LYS A 114 -1.84 14.20 -0.02
C LYS A 114 -1.99 13.79 1.45
N PRO A 115 -1.84 12.49 1.79
CA PRO A 115 -1.91 12.02 3.17
C PRO A 115 -0.78 12.65 4.01
N LYS A 116 -0.90 12.62 5.34
CA LYS A 116 0.18 13.10 6.22
C LYS A 116 1.39 12.17 6.21
N ALA A 117 1.16 10.86 5.99
CA ALA A 117 2.20 9.84 5.88
C ALA A 117 1.90 8.82 4.78
N VAL A 118 2.96 8.19 4.27
CA VAL A 118 2.90 7.11 3.29
C VAL A 118 3.70 5.93 3.82
N MET A 119 3.14 4.72 3.79
CA MET A 119 3.81 3.48 4.18
C MET A 119 3.59 2.42 3.12
N LEU A 120 4.61 2.17 2.28
CA LEU A 120 4.55 1.17 1.23
C LEU A 120 5.49 0.01 1.59
N GLU A 121 4.96 -1.20 1.55
CA GLU A 121 5.69 -2.43 1.79
C GLU A 121 6.08 -3.08 0.47
N ASN A 122 7.25 -3.74 0.46
CA ASN A 122 7.70 -4.53 -0.68
C ASN A 122 8.74 -5.59 -0.27
N VAL A 123 9.07 -6.47 -1.21
CA VAL A 123 10.08 -7.51 -1.00
C VAL A 123 11.48 -6.92 -0.85
N SER A 124 12.33 -7.56 -0.03
CA SER A 124 13.71 -7.14 0.23
C SER A 124 14.56 -6.96 -1.04
N GLY A 125 14.27 -7.72 -2.10
CA GLY A 125 14.96 -7.62 -3.39
C GLY A 125 14.88 -6.22 -4.04
N LEU A 126 13.89 -5.41 -3.67
CA LEU A 126 13.82 -4.02 -4.12
C LEU A 126 15.00 -3.17 -3.61
N LEU A 127 15.67 -3.59 -2.55
CA LEU A 127 16.86 -2.91 -2.02
C LEU A 127 18.16 -3.25 -2.78
N ASP A 128 18.15 -4.23 -3.68
CA ASP A 128 19.32 -4.60 -4.49
C ASP A 128 19.85 -3.40 -5.29
N LYS A 129 21.16 -3.38 -5.51
CA LYS A 129 21.85 -2.30 -6.26
C LYS A 129 21.28 -2.08 -7.66
N LYS A 130 20.85 -3.16 -8.33
CA LYS A 130 20.26 -3.08 -9.69
C LYS A 130 18.98 -2.25 -9.77
N PHE A 131 18.29 -2.04 -8.63
CA PHE A 131 17.06 -1.23 -8.54
C PHE A 131 17.29 0.15 -7.93
N ALA A 132 18.53 0.57 -7.78
CA ALA A 132 18.86 1.88 -7.21
C ALA A 132 18.18 3.02 -7.99
N GLN A 133 18.25 3.00 -9.33
CA GLN A 133 17.61 4.01 -10.18
C GLN A 133 16.07 4.00 -10.06
N TYR A 134 15.46 2.82 -9.92
CA TYR A 134 14.02 2.70 -9.70
C TYR A 134 13.60 3.30 -8.36
N ARG A 135 14.31 2.97 -7.28
CA ARG A 135 14.08 3.58 -5.96
C ARG A 135 14.29 5.09 -5.97
N GLU A 136 15.30 5.56 -6.70
CA GLU A 136 15.55 6.99 -6.86
C GLU A 136 14.36 7.70 -7.53
N GLY A 137 13.74 7.09 -8.54
CA GLY A 137 12.52 7.60 -9.16
C GLY A 137 11.35 7.73 -8.16
N ILE A 138 11.16 6.71 -7.30
CA ILE A 138 10.17 6.76 -6.22
C ILE A 138 10.50 7.89 -5.24
N ASN A 139 11.76 7.98 -4.79
CA ASN A 139 12.21 9.01 -3.86
C ASN A 139 11.97 10.41 -4.43
N ASN A 140 12.36 10.63 -5.67
CA ASN A 140 12.19 11.93 -6.34
C ASN A 140 10.71 12.33 -6.42
N THR A 141 9.84 11.37 -6.74
CA THR A 141 8.39 11.61 -6.79
C THR A 141 7.87 11.98 -5.40
N LEU A 142 8.20 11.21 -4.37
CA LEU A 142 7.75 11.50 -3.00
C LEU A 142 8.31 12.83 -2.49
N THR A 143 9.59 13.13 -2.76
CA THR A 143 10.21 14.40 -2.37
C THR A 143 9.55 15.58 -3.08
N SER A 144 9.16 15.44 -4.35
CA SER A 144 8.43 16.48 -5.08
C SER A 144 7.02 16.75 -4.50
N LEU A 145 6.51 15.83 -3.69
CA LEU A 145 5.24 15.93 -2.97
C LEU A 145 5.43 16.31 -1.48
N ASP A 146 6.61 16.81 -1.11
CA ASP A 146 6.99 17.24 0.24
C ASP A 146 7.13 16.11 1.27
N TYR A 147 7.30 14.84 0.85
CA TYR A 147 7.62 13.74 1.76
C TYR A 147 9.13 13.55 1.88
N VAL A 148 9.55 12.98 3.02
CA VAL A 148 10.92 12.55 3.29
C VAL A 148 10.97 11.02 3.23
N PRO A 149 11.31 10.40 2.08
CA PRO A 149 11.30 8.95 1.94
C PRO A 149 12.42 8.32 2.76
N ARG A 150 12.09 7.19 3.41
CA ARG A 150 13.04 6.34 4.14
C ARG A 150 12.82 4.89 3.77
N TRP A 151 13.92 4.14 3.61
CA TRP A 151 13.91 2.71 3.33
C TRP A 151 14.43 1.96 4.53
N GLN A 152 13.73 0.90 4.91
CA GLN A 152 14.12 0.06 6.04
C GLN A 152 13.86 -1.40 5.71
N LEU A 153 14.83 -2.27 5.95
CA LEU A 153 14.62 -3.72 5.96
C LEU A 153 14.06 -4.12 7.32
N VAL A 154 12.98 -4.88 7.30
CA VAL A 154 12.29 -5.35 8.49
C VAL A 154 12.07 -6.85 8.36
N ASN A 155 12.36 -7.61 9.40
CA ASN A 155 12.03 -9.03 9.49
C ASN A 155 10.83 -9.20 10.42
N ALA A 156 9.80 -9.92 9.97
CA ALA A 156 8.60 -10.16 10.77
C ALA A 156 8.89 -10.88 12.10
N SER A 157 9.91 -11.77 12.09
CA SER A 157 10.37 -12.47 13.29
C SER A 157 10.86 -11.54 14.40
N ASP A 158 11.43 -10.38 14.08
CA ASP A 158 11.91 -9.39 15.06
C ASP A 158 10.75 -8.75 15.84
N TYR A 159 9.52 -8.91 15.34
CA TYR A 159 8.28 -8.39 15.90
C TYR A 159 7.32 -9.49 16.39
N GLY A 160 7.82 -10.71 16.60
CA GLY A 160 7.05 -11.80 17.17
C GLY A 160 6.19 -12.59 16.18
N VAL A 161 6.34 -12.35 14.88
CA VAL A 161 5.66 -13.13 13.83
C VAL A 161 6.61 -14.25 13.36
N PRO A 162 6.25 -15.55 13.48
CA PRO A 162 7.14 -16.66 13.13
C PRO A 162 7.23 -16.84 11.61
N GLN A 163 7.86 -15.88 10.95
CA GLN A 163 8.11 -15.88 9.51
C GLN A 163 9.61 -15.63 9.26
N LEU A 164 10.27 -16.56 8.56
CA LEU A 164 11.67 -16.50 8.17
C LEU A 164 11.83 -16.21 6.69
#